data_b6a574c918098f34472fcaa2144e24e6
#
_entry.id   b6a574c918098f34472fcaa2144e24e6
#
_cell.length_a   1.000
_cell.length_b   1.000
_cell.length_c   1.000
_cell.angle_alpha   90.00
_cell.angle_beta   90.00
_cell.angle_gamma   90.00
#
_symmetry.space_group_name_H-M   'P 1'
#
loop_
_entity.id
_entity.type
_entity.pdbx_description
1 polymer ?
#
loop_
_entity_poly.entity_id
_entity_poly.type
_entity_poly.pdbx_seq_one_letter_code
_entity_poly.pdbx_strand_id
1 'polypeptide(L)'
;MNKQNEQIGSRLVRLSQVSMMKQVEPLSYALFPGYHCPLMGAMLTIGKIRDAVMLVIGPDECTYYTKMATSDGGRMAAEGCKIVSVVLDQHDVTFGCKESITEAFQELSEEYHPQCVFMVTTCVPEVTGDDVESMAAVFSSQYGFPVVVVQIGRASCRERV
;
A
#
# COMPACT_ATOMS: atom_id res chain seq x y z
N MET A 1 -15.83 -9.81 -35.57
CA MET A 1 -15.79 -8.80 -34.48
C MET A 1 -16.91 -9.14 -33.52
N ASN A 2 -16.57 -9.33 -32.25
CA ASN A 2 -17.43 -9.98 -31.27
C ASN A 2 -18.37 -8.93 -30.60
N LYS A 3 -19.68 -9.22 -30.55
CA LYS A 3 -20.70 -8.33 -29.92
C LYS A 3 -20.36 -7.87 -28.49
N GLN A 4 -19.50 -8.58 -27.78
CA GLN A 4 -19.01 -8.19 -26.48
C GLN A 4 -18.06 -6.98 -26.53
N ASN A 5 -17.26 -6.82 -27.59
CA ASN A 5 -16.34 -5.67 -27.73
C ASN A 5 -17.07 -4.37 -28.08
N GLU A 6 -18.21 -4.46 -28.78
CA GLU A 6 -19.04 -3.27 -29.07
C GLU A 6 -19.76 -2.76 -27.80
N GLN A 7 -20.18 -3.65 -26.91
CA GLN A 7 -20.81 -3.25 -25.64
C GLN A 7 -19.82 -2.59 -24.68
N ILE A 8 -18.53 -2.97 -24.69
CA ILE A 8 -17.49 -2.34 -23.87
C ILE A 8 -17.17 -0.94 -24.39
N GLY A 9 -17.06 -0.77 -25.70
CA GLY A 9 -16.75 0.53 -26.31
C GLY A 9 -17.81 1.61 -26.07
N SER A 10 -19.10 1.22 -25.98
CA SER A 10 -20.20 2.16 -25.70
C SER A 10 -20.28 2.63 -24.24
N ARG A 11 -19.57 1.94 -23.33
CA ARG A 11 -19.50 2.28 -21.89
C ARG A 11 -18.24 3.08 -21.50
N LEU A 12 -17.30 3.23 -22.41
CA LEU A 12 -16.08 3.99 -22.15
C LEU A 12 -16.34 5.49 -22.37
N VAL A 13 -16.25 6.25 -21.29
CA VAL A 13 -16.35 7.71 -21.32
C VAL A 13 -14.95 8.29 -21.10
N ARG A 14 -14.55 9.31 -21.88
CA ARG A 14 -13.29 9.99 -21.65
C ARG A 14 -13.32 10.67 -20.28
N LEU A 15 -12.25 10.52 -19.49
CA LEU A 15 -12.12 11.17 -18.18
C LEU A 15 -12.40 12.67 -18.21
N SER A 16 -12.06 13.36 -19.31
CA SER A 16 -12.37 14.78 -19.52
C SER A 16 -13.88 15.09 -19.65
N GLN A 17 -14.71 14.09 -19.90
CA GLN A 17 -16.16 14.22 -20.04
C GLN A 17 -16.92 13.83 -18.77
N VAL A 18 -16.20 13.28 -17.75
CA VAL A 18 -16.79 12.89 -16.46
C VAL A 18 -16.74 14.11 -15.56
N SER A 19 -17.87 14.79 -15.40
CA SER A 19 -17.96 16.00 -14.57
C SER A 19 -18.01 15.74 -13.07
N MET A 20 -18.35 14.52 -12.65
CA MET A 20 -18.36 14.09 -11.23
C MET A 20 -18.14 12.58 -11.12
N MET A 21 -17.44 12.14 -10.06
CA MET A 21 -17.23 10.72 -9.73
C MET A 21 -18.52 9.90 -9.60
N LYS A 22 -19.66 10.54 -9.35
CA LYS A 22 -20.99 9.90 -9.28
C LYS A 22 -21.47 9.33 -10.62
N GLN A 23 -20.86 9.68 -11.74
CA GLN A 23 -21.22 9.18 -13.08
C GLN A 23 -20.37 7.98 -13.52
N VAL A 24 -19.40 7.58 -12.73
CA VAL A 24 -18.58 6.40 -13.00
C VAL A 24 -19.28 5.19 -12.37
N GLU A 25 -20.03 4.45 -13.17
CA GLU A 25 -20.52 3.14 -12.73
C GLU A 25 -19.34 2.15 -12.67
N PRO A 26 -19.19 1.40 -11.56
CA PRO A 26 -18.16 0.38 -11.46
C PRO A 26 -18.39 -0.69 -12.53
N LEU A 27 -17.41 -0.90 -13.38
CA LEU A 27 -17.48 -1.77 -14.55
C LEU A 27 -17.66 -3.25 -14.20
N SER A 28 -17.50 -3.66 -12.96
CA SER A 28 -17.61 -5.07 -12.59
C SER A 28 -17.81 -5.31 -11.10
N TYR A 29 -19.04 -5.27 -10.66
CA TYR A 29 -19.42 -5.92 -9.39
C TYR A 29 -19.22 -7.43 -9.41
N ALA A 30 -19.17 -8.05 -10.58
CA ALA A 30 -19.15 -9.50 -10.74
C ALA A 30 -17.74 -10.11 -10.83
N LEU A 31 -16.72 -9.34 -11.18
CA LEU A 31 -15.35 -9.84 -11.37
C LEU A 31 -14.50 -9.77 -10.10
N PHE A 32 -14.89 -8.98 -9.12
CA PHE A 32 -14.19 -8.86 -7.85
C PHE A 32 -15.22 -8.89 -6.71
N PRO A 33 -15.59 -10.06 -6.21
CA PRO A 33 -16.54 -10.21 -5.11
C PRO A 33 -15.99 -9.81 -3.75
N GLY A 34 -15.03 -8.91 -3.71
CA GLY A 34 -14.44 -8.32 -2.52
C GLY A 34 -13.88 -6.96 -2.83
N TYR A 35 -14.20 -5.98 -2.01
CA TYR A 35 -13.47 -4.71 -2.01
C TYR A 35 -12.03 -5.01 -1.60
N HIS A 36 -11.09 -4.88 -2.52
CA HIS A 36 -9.69 -4.99 -2.18
C HIS A 36 -9.30 -3.84 -1.25
N CYS A 37 -8.59 -4.19 -0.19
CA CYS A 37 -8.01 -3.21 0.72
C CYS A 37 -7.11 -2.24 -0.06
N PRO A 38 -7.09 -0.94 0.25
CA PRO A 38 -6.16 0.04 -0.33
C PRO A 38 -4.69 -0.39 -0.28
N LEU A 39 -4.30 -1.22 0.69
CA LEU A 39 -2.97 -1.83 0.79
C LEU A 39 -2.59 -2.58 -0.50
N MET A 40 -3.50 -3.35 -1.07
CA MET A 40 -3.26 -4.06 -2.33
C MET A 40 -2.93 -3.09 -3.45
N GLY A 41 -3.68 -1.98 -3.57
CA GLY A 41 -3.41 -0.94 -4.56
C GLY A 41 -2.04 -0.27 -4.36
N ALA A 42 -1.69 0.04 -3.12
CA ALA A 42 -0.37 0.58 -2.78
C ALA A 42 0.74 -0.39 -3.17
N MET A 43 0.62 -1.67 -2.82
CA MET A 43 1.63 -2.68 -3.15
C MET A 43 1.79 -2.90 -4.66
N LEU A 44 0.70 -2.91 -5.41
CA LEU A 44 0.74 -3.04 -6.88
C LEU A 44 1.41 -1.84 -7.55
N THR A 45 1.19 -0.65 -7.02
CA THR A 45 1.74 0.58 -7.58
C THR A 45 3.22 0.73 -7.23
N ILE A 46 3.56 0.63 -5.93
CA ILE A 46 4.93 0.79 -5.42
C ILE A 46 5.80 -0.38 -5.88
N GLY A 47 5.25 -1.59 -5.96
CA GLY A 47 5.96 -2.79 -6.40
C GLY A 47 6.61 -2.70 -7.79
N LYS A 48 6.21 -1.70 -8.61
CA LYS A 48 6.83 -1.43 -9.93
C LYS A 48 8.02 -0.47 -9.88
N ILE A 49 8.30 0.10 -8.71
CA ILE A 49 9.42 1.06 -8.55
C ILE A 49 10.69 0.26 -8.27
N ARG A 50 11.67 0.41 -9.16
CA ARG A 50 12.96 -0.28 -9.01
C ARG A 50 13.80 0.35 -7.89
N ASP A 51 14.61 -0.48 -7.25
CA ASP A 51 15.56 -0.07 -6.21
C ASP A 51 14.89 0.61 -4.99
N ALA A 52 13.57 0.41 -4.87
CA ALA A 52 12.79 0.82 -3.72
C ALA A 52 12.59 -0.35 -2.75
N VAL A 53 12.42 -0.03 -1.48
CA VAL A 53 11.93 -0.96 -0.46
C VAL A 53 10.60 -0.47 0.06
N MET A 54 9.64 -1.38 0.17
CA MET A 54 8.34 -1.12 0.79
C MET A 54 8.32 -1.77 2.17
N LEU A 55 8.24 -0.96 3.20
CA LEU A 55 8.06 -1.38 4.57
C LEU A 55 6.57 -1.32 4.93
N VAL A 56 5.94 -2.48 5.01
CA VAL A 56 4.53 -2.60 5.39
C VAL A 56 4.42 -2.75 6.89
N ILE A 57 3.68 -1.85 7.54
CA ILE A 57 3.53 -1.78 9.00
C ILE A 57 2.10 -2.20 9.36
N GLY A 58 1.94 -3.34 10.04
CA GLY A 58 0.63 -3.84 10.40
C GLY A 58 0.61 -5.26 10.92
N PRO A 59 -0.58 -5.82 11.21
CA PRO A 59 -0.72 -7.20 11.65
C PRO A 59 -0.35 -8.18 10.55
N ASP A 60 0.03 -9.39 10.95
CA ASP A 60 0.53 -10.44 10.04
C ASP A 60 -0.45 -10.78 8.92
N GLU A 61 -1.74 -10.80 9.22
CA GLU A 61 -2.77 -11.11 8.24
C GLU A 61 -2.77 -10.14 7.05
N CYS A 62 -2.58 -8.85 7.33
CA CYS A 62 -2.53 -7.83 6.27
C CYS A 62 -1.32 -8.02 5.37
N THR A 63 -0.17 -8.31 5.98
CA THR A 63 1.10 -8.45 5.26
C THR A 63 1.19 -9.78 4.52
N TYR A 64 0.76 -10.87 5.15
CA TYR A 64 0.81 -12.23 4.60
C TYR A 64 -0.02 -12.36 3.31
N TYR A 65 -1.31 -12.05 3.38
CA TYR A 65 -2.20 -12.19 2.21
C TYR A 65 -1.80 -11.27 1.07
N THR A 66 -1.32 -10.09 1.39
CA THR A 66 -0.91 -9.14 0.36
C THR A 66 0.39 -9.58 -0.30
N LYS A 67 1.34 -10.12 0.47
CA LYS A 67 2.55 -10.77 -0.07
C LYS A 67 2.21 -11.97 -0.94
N MET A 68 1.32 -12.85 -0.50
CA MET A 68 0.87 -13.98 -1.31
C MET A 68 0.31 -13.52 -2.66
N ALA A 69 -0.58 -12.54 -2.65
CA ALA A 69 -1.20 -12.03 -3.88
C ALA A 69 -0.19 -11.39 -4.85
N THR A 70 0.93 -10.87 -4.34
CA THR A 70 1.96 -10.20 -5.14
C THR A 70 3.13 -11.11 -5.51
N SER A 71 3.37 -12.21 -4.76
CA SER A 71 4.56 -13.08 -4.91
C SER A 71 4.34 -14.26 -5.85
N ASP A 72 3.11 -14.67 -6.11
CA ASP A 72 2.79 -15.97 -6.72
C ASP A 72 2.86 -15.97 -8.26
N GLY A 73 3.94 -15.43 -8.86
CA GLY A 73 4.22 -15.53 -10.29
C GLY A 73 3.13 -14.98 -11.22
N GLY A 74 2.08 -14.43 -10.63
CA GLY A 74 0.96 -13.84 -11.32
C GLY A 74 1.31 -12.50 -11.94
N ARG A 75 0.41 -11.96 -12.75
CA ARG A 75 0.51 -10.62 -13.37
C ARG A 75 0.70 -9.46 -12.37
N MET A 76 0.71 -9.76 -11.08
CA MET A 76 0.82 -8.81 -9.97
C MET A 76 2.20 -8.82 -9.29
N ALA A 77 3.15 -9.64 -9.74
CA ALA A 77 4.46 -9.72 -9.11
C ALA A 77 5.15 -8.35 -9.04
N ALA A 78 5.66 -8.06 -7.87
CA ALA A 78 6.50 -6.87 -7.63
C ALA A 78 7.90 -7.14 -8.22
N GLU A 79 8.10 -6.79 -9.49
CA GLU A 79 9.35 -7.09 -10.20
C GLU A 79 10.51 -6.13 -9.84
N GLY A 80 10.24 -5.05 -9.14
CA GLY A 80 11.24 -4.00 -8.90
C GLY A 80 11.46 -3.59 -7.45
N CYS A 81 10.48 -3.78 -6.58
CA CYS A 81 10.51 -3.34 -5.20
C CYS A 81 10.63 -4.52 -4.23
N LYS A 82 11.49 -4.40 -3.23
CA LYS A 82 11.53 -5.36 -2.12
C LYS A 82 10.43 -5.05 -1.13
N ILE A 83 9.74 -6.07 -0.63
CA ILE A 83 8.65 -5.93 0.33
C ILE A 83 9.09 -6.54 1.65
N VAL A 84 9.19 -5.71 2.66
CA VAL A 84 9.51 -6.05 4.05
C VAL A 84 8.32 -5.73 4.93
N SER A 85 8.11 -6.47 6.02
CA SER A 85 6.98 -6.26 6.92
C SER A 85 7.45 -6.08 8.35
N VAL A 86 6.88 -5.10 9.02
CA VAL A 86 6.87 -5.00 10.49
C VAL A 86 5.54 -5.56 10.97
N VAL A 87 5.62 -6.72 11.60
CA VAL A 87 4.43 -7.38 12.17
C VAL A 87 4.21 -6.84 13.57
N LEU A 88 3.11 -6.11 13.75
CA LEU A 88 2.75 -5.52 15.04
C LEU A 88 2.14 -6.57 15.95
N ASP A 89 2.69 -6.69 17.15
CA ASP A 89 2.18 -7.54 18.21
C ASP A 89 1.24 -6.77 19.17
N GLN A 90 0.80 -7.44 20.24
CA GLN A 90 -0.07 -6.82 21.26
C GLN A 90 0.62 -5.70 22.03
N HIS A 91 1.94 -5.78 22.18
CA HIS A 91 2.72 -4.75 22.85
C HIS A 91 2.77 -3.49 22.00
N ASP A 92 3.08 -3.63 20.71
CA ASP A 92 3.11 -2.53 19.75
C ASP A 92 1.77 -1.78 19.66
N VAL A 93 0.67 -2.53 19.64
CA VAL A 93 -0.68 -1.96 19.60
C VAL A 93 -1.03 -1.20 20.89
N THR A 94 -0.47 -1.61 22.04
CA THR A 94 -0.80 -1.01 23.35
C THR A 94 0.09 0.17 23.68
N PHE A 95 1.38 0.07 23.38
CA PHE A 95 2.40 1.05 23.81
C PHE A 95 2.99 1.88 22.64
N GLY A 96 2.61 1.57 21.42
CA GLY A 96 3.12 2.19 20.20
C GLY A 96 4.19 1.36 19.51
N CYS A 97 4.23 1.45 18.20
CA CYS A 97 5.09 0.62 17.34
C CYS A 97 6.43 1.27 16.96
N LYS A 98 6.83 2.34 17.66
CA LYS A 98 8.02 3.13 17.32
C LYS A 98 9.31 2.30 17.39
N GLU A 99 9.47 1.48 18.43
CA GLU A 99 10.68 0.66 18.62
C GLU A 99 10.79 -0.38 17.50
N SER A 100 9.75 -1.16 17.28
CA SER A 100 9.69 -2.20 16.25
C SER A 100 9.92 -1.64 14.84
N ILE A 101 9.37 -0.46 14.53
CA ILE A 101 9.62 0.22 13.26
C ILE A 101 11.08 0.68 13.14
N THR A 102 11.67 1.20 14.23
CA THR A 102 13.06 1.70 14.20
C THR A 102 14.04 0.56 13.99
N GLU A 103 13.87 -0.56 14.67
CA GLU A 103 14.70 -1.76 14.51
C GLU A 103 14.59 -2.31 13.09
N ALA A 104 13.37 -2.51 12.60
CA ALA A 104 13.15 -3.01 11.23
C ALA A 104 13.70 -2.05 10.16
N PHE A 105 13.64 -0.74 10.39
CA PHE A 105 14.17 0.24 9.45
C PHE A 105 15.71 0.22 9.42
N GLN A 106 16.36 0.01 10.57
CA GLN A 106 17.79 -0.16 10.65
C GLN A 106 18.24 -1.41 9.89
N GLU A 107 17.63 -2.57 10.18
CA GLU A 107 17.93 -3.84 9.49
C GLU A 107 17.74 -3.70 7.97
N LEU A 108 16.63 -3.10 7.55
CA LEU A 108 16.31 -2.86 6.15
C LEU A 108 17.39 -2.02 5.46
N SER A 109 17.84 -0.95 6.10
CA SER A 109 18.85 -0.04 5.53
C SER A 109 20.21 -0.70 5.39
N GLU A 110 20.59 -1.57 6.34
CA GLU A 110 21.84 -2.32 6.32
C GLU A 110 21.85 -3.46 5.30
N GLU A 111 20.70 -4.14 5.13
CA GLU A 111 20.61 -5.31 4.24
C GLU A 111 20.40 -4.93 2.77
N TYR A 112 19.51 -3.94 2.50
CA TYR A 112 19.06 -3.67 1.14
C TYR A 112 19.70 -2.44 0.50
N HIS A 113 20.28 -1.53 1.27
CA HIS A 113 20.86 -0.24 0.79
C HIS A 113 19.92 0.47 -0.22
N PRO A 114 18.66 0.75 0.15
CA PRO A 114 17.64 1.24 -0.77
C PRO A 114 17.94 2.65 -1.25
N GLN A 115 17.48 2.99 -2.47
CA GLN A 115 17.48 4.36 -2.95
C GLN A 115 16.29 5.17 -2.45
N CYS A 116 15.20 4.50 -2.10
CA CYS A 116 14.05 5.09 -1.42
C CYS A 116 13.28 4.03 -0.64
N VAL A 117 12.59 4.45 0.42
CA VAL A 117 11.74 3.58 1.23
C VAL A 117 10.31 4.13 1.26
N PHE A 118 9.34 3.25 1.03
CA PHE A 118 7.93 3.53 1.21
C PHE A 118 7.45 2.86 2.50
N MET A 119 7.11 3.66 3.50
CA MET A 119 6.50 3.20 4.75
C MET A 119 4.98 3.15 4.54
N VAL A 120 4.41 1.95 4.43
CA VAL A 120 2.99 1.76 4.16
C VAL A 120 2.32 1.32 5.45
N THR A 121 1.50 2.19 6.03
CA THR A 121 0.74 1.88 7.24
C THR A 121 -0.54 1.13 6.89
N THR A 122 -0.87 0.11 7.70
CA THR A 122 -2.20 -0.52 7.66
C THR A 122 -3.19 0.24 8.55
N CYS A 123 -4.41 -0.28 8.69
CA CYS A 123 -5.42 0.37 9.52
C CYS A 123 -5.05 0.44 11.01
N VAL A 124 -4.27 -0.52 11.53
CA VAL A 124 -3.96 -0.61 12.96
C VAL A 124 -3.11 0.58 13.42
N PRO A 125 -1.91 0.86 12.88
CA PRO A 125 -1.10 2.01 13.32
C PRO A 125 -1.81 3.35 13.12
N GLU A 126 -2.76 3.44 12.20
CA GLU A 126 -3.54 4.67 12.03
C GLU A 126 -4.64 4.84 13.09
N VAL A 127 -5.18 3.74 13.61
CA VAL A 127 -6.15 3.76 14.72
C VAL A 127 -5.46 4.00 16.06
N THR A 128 -4.29 3.42 16.28
CA THR A 128 -3.48 3.66 17.50
C THR A 128 -2.91 5.07 17.55
N GLY A 129 -2.79 5.74 16.41
CA GLY A 129 -2.33 7.13 16.34
C GLY A 129 -0.82 7.28 16.35
N ASP A 130 -0.10 6.27 15.92
CA ASP A 130 1.35 6.32 15.79
C ASP A 130 1.78 7.38 14.76
N ASP A 131 2.72 8.25 15.14
CA ASP A 131 3.23 9.31 14.28
C ASP A 131 4.33 8.82 13.33
N VAL A 132 3.90 8.05 12.34
CA VAL A 132 4.80 7.47 11.34
C VAL A 132 5.40 8.55 10.42
N GLU A 133 4.70 9.67 10.23
CA GLU A 133 5.20 10.79 9.40
C GLU A 133 6.44 11.43 10.03
N SER A 134 6.42 11.70 11.34
CA SER A 134 7.59 12.22 12.06
C SER A 134 8.75 11.23 12.05
N MET A 135 8.46 9.95 12.20
CA MET A 135 9.51 8.90 12.11
C MET A 135 10.15 8.88 10.72
N ALA A 136 9.35 8.93 9.66
CA ALA A 136 9.85 8.95 8.29
C ALA A 136 10.76 10.17 8.00
N ALA A 137 10.41 11.34 8.53
CA ALA A 137 11.24 12.54 8.41
C ALA A 137 12.60 12.37 9.10
N VAL A 138 12.61 11.78 10.29
CA VAL A 138 13.85 11.47 11.03
C VAL A 138 14.70 10.47 10.26
N PHE A 139 14.12 9.37 9.77
CA PHE A 139 14.84 8.36 9.01
C PHE A 139 15.41 8.93 7.69
N SER A 140 14.63 9.72 6.96
CA SER A 140 15.12 10.36 5.74
C SER A 140 16.33 11.25 6.00
N SER A 141 16.33 11.99 7.11
CA SER A 141 17.48 12.83 7.52
C SER A 141 18.68 12.00 7.97
N GLN A 142 18.45 10.92 8.69
CA GLN A 142 19.49 10.08 9.28
C GLN A 142 20.20 9.22 8.23
N TYR A 143 19.47 8.62 7.32
CA TYR A 143 20.00 7.66 6.34
C TYR A 143 20.30 8.27 4.97
N GLY A 144 19.85 9.51 4.70
CA GLY A 144 20.24 10.26 3.51
C GLY A 144 19.50 9.83 2.22
N PHE A 145 18.44 9.05 2.31
CA PHE A 145 17.56 8.71 1.19
C PHE A 145 16.09 9.07 1.49
N PRO A 146 15.26 9.30 0.48
CA PRO A 146 13.86 9.68 0.68
C PRO A 146 13.05 8.55 1.32
N VAL A 147 12.26 8.91 2.34
CA VAL A 147 11.29 8.03 3.00
C VAL A 147 9.90 8.63 2.80
N VAL A 148 9.02 7.88 2.16
CA VAL A 148 7.67 8.31 1.80
C VAL A 148 6.65 7.51 2.59
N VAL A 149 5.77 8.19 3.33
CA VAL A 149 4.68 7.54 4.06
C VAL A 149 3.44 7.42 3.18
N VAL A 150 2.85 6.23 3.16
CA VAL A 150 1.61 5.93 2.48
C VAL A 150 0.60 5.42 3.52
N GLN A 151 -0.30 6.30 3.91
CA GLN A 151 -1.35 6.00 4.89
C GLN A 151 -2.60 5.48 4.17
N ILE A 152 -2.91 4.20 4.34
CA ILE A 152 -4.03 3.58 3.64
C ILE A 152 -5.35 3.63 4.41
N GLY A 153 -5.34 3.76 5.73
CA GLY A 153 -6.54 3.77 6.56
C GLY A 153 -7.34 5.05 6.44
N ARG A 154 -6.69 6.19 6.28
CA ARG A 154 -7.36 7.48 6.09
C ARG A 154 -8.25 7.52 4.84
N ALA A 155 -7.89 6.82 3.78
CA ALA A 155 -8.69 6.75 2.58
C ALA A 155 -10.02 6.03 2.84
N SER A 156 -10.03 4.96 3.64
CA SER A 156 -11.25 4.19 3.93
C SER A 156 -12.17 4.87 4.95
N CYS A 157 -11.65 5.72 5.83
CA CYS A 157 -12.45 6.44 6.82
C CYS A 157 -13.12 7.70 6.26
N ARG A 158 -12.54 8.37 5.26
CA ARG A 158 -13.12 9.58 4.66
C ARG A 158 -14.33 9.35 3.75
N GLU A 159 -14.48 8.15 3.22
CA GLU A 159 -15.60 7.83 2.32
C GLU A 159 -16.90 7.42 3.03
N ARG A 160 -16.90 7.32 4.37
CA ARG A 160 -18.08 6.90 5.15
C ARG A 160 -18.80 8.01 5.90
N VAL A 161 -18.50 9.27 5.62
CA VAL A 161 -19.22 10.42 6.21
C VAL A 161 -20.04 11.12 5.14
#